data_6c7058f8b3cb6122d7fceb0ec8890f56
#
_entry.id   6c7058f8b3cb6122d7fceb0ec8890f56
#
_cell.length_a   1.000
_cell.length_b   1.000
_cell.length_c   1.000
_cell.angle_alpha   90.00
_cell.angle_beta   90.00
_cell.angle_gamma   90.00
#
_symmetry.space_group_name_H-M   'P 1'
#
loop_
_entity.id
_entity.type
_entity.pdbx_description
1 polymer ?
#
loop_
_entity_poly.entity_id
_entity_poly.type
_entity_poly.pdbx_seq_one_letter_code
_entity_poly.pdbx_strand_id
1 'polypeptide(L)'
;MTRRDLLISLLLGLGLAVVLVAGALLLPRGTGEPSAPISDPAPVQQEDRALLGVWAASVGNLDFPSRPDLTADELKNELDDLIDRTAQWGMNAVFLQVRPCADALYASGIFPVSSYLSSARELPDGFDPLTYAVERAHAKGIEVHAWVNPLRVSTKDALEDLPESSPARQHPDWVVSYADGCLYWNPGVEGVRALVADGVGEILENYAVDGIHFDDYFYPYPQGDAAFADEEAFAASGGEKSLAEWRRENVTALIRTVSERIRSIDERAAFGVAPFAVWQNASSDPQGSPTAAGIETYSDLYADTRAWVQEGLLDYICPQIYWTRSQPGVEFETVYDWWEKTVDQTGVKLLAGHAFYKAGREEYGWDDPEEIAAQVRLIREREGYGGSVFYRYALLRDDQTGAREALCRALQEKST
;
A
#
# COMPACT_ATOMS: atom_id res chain seq x y z
N MET A 1 38.86 45.93 -16.42
CA MET A 1 39.80 44.76 -16.48
C MET A 1 40.63 44.86 -17.73
N THR A 2 41.92 44.93 -17.62
CA THR A 2 42.84 45.06 -18.75
C THR A 2 43.26 43.65 -19.26
N ARG A 3 43.74 43.54 -20.50
CA ARG A 3 44.22 42.27 -21.09
C ARG A 3 45.28 41.56 -20.24
N ARG A 4 45.94 42.28 -19.34
CA ARG A 4 46.99 41.79 -18.47
C ARG A 4 46.40 41.03 -17.25
N ASP A 5 45.20 41.38 -16.79
CA ASP A 5 44.51 40.71 -15.67
C ASP A 5 43.96 39.36 -16.08
N LEU A 6 43.57 39.19 -17.37
CA LEU A 6 43.07 37.95 -17.91
C LEU A 6 44.15 36.87 -18.07
N LEU A 7 45.40 37.31 -18.41
CA LEU A 7 46.53 36.39 -18.57
C LEU A 7 47.08 35.84 -17.25
N ILE A 8 47.00 36.62 -16.16
CA ILE A 8 47.45 36.20 -14.83
C ILE A 8 46.44 35.19 -14.21
N SER A 9 45.15 35.36 -14.47
CA SER A 9 44.13 34.40 -14.05
C SER A 9 44.20 33.05 -14.75
N LEU A 10 44.60 33.03 -16.03
CA LEU A 10 44.78 31.77 -16.78
C LEU A 10 46.03 30.98 -16.38
N LEU A 11 47.12 31.67 -15.99
CA LEU A 11 48.35 31.01 -15.56
C LEU A 11 48.27 30.43 -14.14
N LEU A 12 47.44 30.99 -13.26
CA LEU A 12 47.23 30.47 -11.92
C LEU A 12 46.26 29.24 -11.94
N GLY A 13 45.36 29.16 -12.88
CA GLY A 13 44.44 27.98 -13.03
C GLY A 13 45.19 26.73 -13.55
N LEU A 14 46.18 26.91 -14.44
CA LEU A 14 46.96 25.77 -14.99
C LEU A 14 48.01 25.25 -13.98
N GLY A 15 48.52 26.09 -13.09
CA GLY A 15 49.49 25.69 -12.05
C GLY A 15 48.86 24.79 -10.97
N LEU A 16 47.62 25.02 -10.61
CA LEU A 16 46.92 24.24 -9.59
C LEU A 16 46.50 22.83 -10.08
N ALA A 17 46.19 22.69 -11.38
CA ALA A 17 45.81 21.40 -11.96
C ALA A 17 46.99 20.41 -12.04
N VAL A 18 48.20 20.91 -12.26
CA VAL A 18 49.44 20.07 -12.34
C VAL A 18 49.90 19.59 -10.97
N VAL A 19 49.70 20.36 -9.91
CA VAL A 19 50.08 19.97 -8.54
C VAL A 19 49.14 18.90 -7.97
N LEU A 20 47.84 18.89 -8.36
CA LEU A 20 46.91 17.88 -7.91
C LEU A 20 47.09 16.51 -8.58
N VAL A 21 47.60 16.47 -9.82
CA VAL A 21 47.90 15.19 -10.50
C VAL A 21 49.21 14.55 -10.01
N ALA A 22 50.19 15.33 -9.57
CA ALA A 22 51.42 14.80 -8.99
C ALA A 22 51.30 14.27 -7.55
N GLY A 23 50.30 14.77 -6.80
CA GLY A 23 50.04 14.32 -5.40
C GLY A 23 49.32 12.96 -5.31
N ALA A 24 48.63 12.54 -6.36
CA ALA A 24 47.85 11.29 -6.37
C ALA A 24 48.69 10.02 -6.62
N LEU A 25 49.99 10.18 -6.98
CA LEU A 25 50.85 9.05 -7.39
C LEU A 25 51.77 8.51 -6.26
N LEU A 26 51.73 9.05 -5.03
CA LEU A 26 52.66 8.70 -3.94
C LEU A 26 52.01 8.20 -2.64
N LEU A 27 50.73 7.81 -2.66
CA LEU A 27 50.19 7.13 -1.50
C LEU A 27 50.31 5.60 -1.65
N PRO A 28 50.79 4.87 -0.66
CA PRO A 28 50.90 3.41 -0.75
C PRO A 28 49.48 2.82 -0.83
N ARG A 29 49.23 2.00 -1.85
CA ARG A 29 48.06 1.16 -1.93
C ARG A 29 48.08 0.16 -0.78
N GLY A 30 47.23 0.39 0.22
CA GLY A 30 46.87 -0.66 1.16
C GLY A 30 46.21 -1.80 0.39
N THR A 31 46.74 -3.01 0.56
CA THR A 31 46.18 -4.26 0.10
C THR A 31 44.99 -4.60 1.01
N GLY A 32 43.89 -3.87 0.88
CA GLY A 32 42.56 -4.33 1.34
C GLY A 32 42.04 -5.25 0.28
N GLU A 33 41.80 -6.52 0.60
CA GLU A 33 41.01 -7.42 -0.22
C GLU A 33 39.63 -6.73 -0.51
N PRO A 34 39.11 -6.83 -1.73
CA PRO A 34 37.76 -6.35 -2.00
C PRO A 34 36.82 -7.17 -1.11
N SER A 35 36.10 -6.50 -0.18
CA SER A 35 34.98 -7.10 0.50
C SER A 35 34.08 -7.71 -0.56
N ALA A 36 33.75 -8.99 -0.41
CA ALA A 36 32.79 -9.66 -1.28
C ALA A 36 31.52 -8.81 -1.35
N PRO A 37 30.88 -8.69 -2.52
CA PRO A 37 29.59 -8.03 -2.60
C PRO A 37 28.67 -8.74 -1.60
N ILE A 38 28.00 -7.95 -0.75
CA ILE A 38 26.91 -8.44 0.08
C ILE A 38 25.90 -8.98 -0.93
N SER A 39 25.74 -10.29 -0.97
CA SER A 39 24.69 -10.89 -1.79
C SER A 39 23.36 -10.39 -1.22
N ASP A 40 22.60 -9.66 -1.99
CA ASP A 40 21.21 -9.36 -1.65
C ASP A 40 20.53 -10.66 -1.19
N PRO A 41 19.82 -10.64 -0.05
CA PRO A 41 19.04 -11.79 0.36
C PRO A 41 18.12 -12.15 -0.80
N ALA A 42 18.19 -13.40 -1.27
CA ALA A 42 17.35 -13.86 -2.36
C ALA A 42 15.89 -13.60 -1.97
N PRO A 43 15.07 -13.03 -2.88
CA PRO A 43 13.66 -12.84 -2.61
C PRO A 43 13.04 -14.16 -2.17
N VAL A 44 12.13 -14.10 -1.20
CA VAL A 44 11.41 -15.29 -0.74
C VAL A 44 10.77 -15.90 -1.97
N GLN A 45 11.11 -17.15 -2.30
CA GLN A 45 10.48 -17.81 -3.43
C GLN A 45 8.98 -17.84 -3.16
N GLN A 46 8.19 -17.26 -4.05
CA GLN A 46 6.74 -17.38 -4.02
C GLN A 46 6.41 -18.86 -4.29
N GLU A 47 6.47 -19.68 -3.22
CA GLU A 47 5.89 -21.00 -3.25
C GLU A 47 4.37 -20.85 -3.42
N ASP A 48 3.72 -21.88 -3.91
CA ASP A 48 2.26 -21.96 -4.13
C ASP A 48 1.50 -22.12 -2.79
N ARG A 49 1.87 -21.24 -1.82
CA ARG A 49 1.32 -21.22 -0.46
C ARG A 49 0.31 -20.10 -0.30
N ALA A 50 -0.66 -20.31 0.57
CA ALA A 50 -1.61 -19.27 0.95
C ALA A 50 -0.89 -18.09 1.61
N LEU A 51 -1.23 -16.86 1.21
CA LEU A 51 -0.70 -15.63 1.76
C LEU A 51 -1.47 -15.27 3.05
N LEU A 52 -0.86 -15.50 4.19
CA LEU A 52 -1.43 -15.22 5.51
C LEU A 52 -0.78 -13.97 6.08
N GLY A 53 -1.52 -12.87 6.14
CA GLY A 53 -0.91 -11.58 6.45
C GLY A 53 -1.65 -10.73 7.45
N VAL A 54 -0.97 -9.70 7.92
CA VAL A 54 -1.54 -8.67 8.78
C VAL A 54 -1.30 -7.30 8.16
N TRP A 55 -2.33 -6.44 8.20
CA TRP A 55 -2.17 -5.02 7.88
C TRP A 55 -1.56 -4.26 9.05
N ALA A 56 -0.54 -3.46 8.76
CA ALA A 56 0.10 -2.51 9.67
C ALA A 56 -0.08 -1.09 9.14
N ALA A 57 -1.05 -0.36 9.67
CA ALA A 57 -1.43 0.97 9.23
C ALA A 57 -0.57 2.05 9.88
N SER A 58 -0.06 2.98 9.06
CA SER A 58 0.68 4.15 9.55
C SER A 58 -0.19 5.40 9.68
N VAL A 59 -1.27 5.50 8.89
CA VAL A 59 -2.20 6.60 9.00
C VAL A 59 -2.69 6.77 10.43
N GLY A 60 -2.62 8.00 10.95
CA GLY A 60 -3.03 8.27 12.33
C GLY A 60 -2.19 7.56 13.39
N ASN A 61 -1.01 7.02 13.05
CA ASN A 61 -0.17 6.23 13.95
C ASN A 61 -0.91 5.04 14.59
N LEU A 62 -1.74 4.37 13.77
CA LEU A 62 -2.60 3.30 14.27
C LEU A 62 -1.83 2.04 14.67
N ASP A 63 -0.77 1.68 13.91
CA ASP A 63 0.04 0.48 14.15
C ASP A 63 1.54 0.78 14.17
N PHE A 64 2.08 1.34 13.08
CA PHE A 64 3.49 1.67 12.93
C PHE A 64 3.69 2.95 12.09
N PRO A 65 4.52 3.89 12.56
CA PRO A 65 5.02 3.99 13.92
C PRO A 65 3.89 4.31 14.92
N SER A 66 4.05 3.94 16.20
CA SER A 66 3.01 4.16 17.23
C SER A 66 2.77 5.64 17.56
N ARG A 67 3.73 6.49 17.25
CA ARG A 67 3.69 7.95 17.34
C ARG A 67 4.75 8.57 16.44
N PRO A 68 4.63 9.84 16.05
CA PRO A 68 5.72 10.53 15.36
C PRO A 68 6.93 10.75 16.29
N ASP A 69 8.04 11.09 15.67
CA ASP A 69 9.29 11.48 16.35
C ASP A 69 9.89 10.39 17.26
N LEU A 70 9.70 9.12 16.89
CA LEU A 70 10.44 8.03 17.45
C LEU A 70 11.89 8.08 16.98
N THR A 71 12.83 7.69 17.87
CA THR A 71 14.22 7.50 17.49
C THR A 71 14.39 6.28 16.57
N ALA A 72 15.50 6.21 15.85
CA ALA A 72 15.80 5.07 14.99
C ALA A 72 15.74 3.73 15.75
N ASP A 73 16.21 3.68 17.00
CA ASP A 73 16.18 2.47 17.80
C ASP A 73 14.77 2.11 18.29
N GLU A 74 13.91 3.09 18.60
CA GLU A 74 12.51 2.84 18.91
C GLU A 74 11.77 2.30 17.68
N LEU A 75 12.01 2.87 16.48
CA LEU A 75 11.43 2.38 15.21
C LEU A 75 11.86 0.94 14.90
N LYS A 76 13.13 0.60 15.08
CA LYS A 76 13.63 -0.78 14.94
C LYS A 76 12.92 -1.73 15.88
N ASN A 77 12.79 -1.36 17.16
CA ASN A 77 12.11 -2.19 18.14
C ASN A 77 10.64 -2.45 17.78
N GLU A 78 9.92 -1.43 17.27
CA GLU A 78 8.54 -1.60 16.83
C GLU A 78 8.43 -2.51 15.59
N LEU A 79 9.35 -2.37 14.61
CA LEU A 79 9.40 -3.24 13.44
C LEU A 79 9.78 -4.69 13.81
N ASP A 80 10.70 -4.87 14.73
CA ASP A 80 11.05 -6.19 15.26
C ASP A 80 9.84 -6.85 15.93
N ASP A 81 9.10 -6.12 16.78
CA ASP A 81 7.89 -6.64 17.42
C ASP A 81 6.81 -7.01 16.41
N LEU A 82 6.59 -6.17 15.39
CA LEU A 82 5.64 -6.44 14.29
C LEU A 82 5.99 -7.74 13.55
N ILE A 83 7.23 -7.87 13.10
CA ILE A 83 7.69 -9.01 12.30
C ILE A 83 7.74 -10.29 13.15
N ASP A 84 8.26 -10.20 14.38
CA ASP A 84 8.38 -11.34 15.29
C ASP A 84 7.01 -11.90 15.67
N ARG A 85 6.04 -11.04 15.96
CA ARG A 85 4.66 -11.48 16.26
C ARG A 85 3.95 -12.04 15.05
N THR A 86 4.13 -11.45 13.88
CA THR A 86 3.57 -11.97 12.63
C THR A 86 4.01 -13.42 12.41
N ALA A 87 5.30 -13.72 12.58
CA ALA A 87 5.83 -15.08 12.51
C ALA A 87 5.25 -15.99 13.62
N GLN A 88 5.20 -15.50 14.87
CA GLN A 88 4.65 -16.26 16.02
C GLN A 88 3.18 -16.63 15.83
N TRP A 89 2.38 -15.79 15.17
CA TRP A 89 0.98 -16.05 14.87
C TRP A 89 0.77 -17.05 13.73
N GLY A 90 1.86 -17.48 13.07
CA GLY A 90 1.80 -18.41 11.93
C GLY A 90 1.48 -17.72 10.61
N MET A 91 1.67 -16.41 10.54
CA MET A 91 1.51 -15.62 9.31
C MET A 91 2.83 -15.50 8.56
N ASN A 92 2.76 -15.21 7.27
CA ASN A 92 3.89 -15.17 6.35
C ASN A 92 4.01 -13.87 5.53
N ALA A 93 3.17 -12.88 5.82
CA ALA A 93 3.22 -11.58 5.16
C ALA A 93 2.87 -10.42 6.09
N VAL A 94 3.48 -9.26 5.82
CA VAL A 94 3.10 -7.96 6.40
C VAL A 94 2.72 -7.01 5.28
N PHE A 95 1.53 -6.44 5.37
CA PHE A 95 1.07 -5.35 4.51
C PHE A 95 1.35 -4.03 5.24
N LEU A 96 2.56 -3.51 5.05
CA LEU A 96 3.06 -2.32 5.75
C LEU A 96 2.67 -1.05 5.00
N GLN A 97 1.88 -0.19 5.62
CA GLN A 97 1.48 1.08 5.02
C GLN A 97 2.65 2.06 4.98
N VAL A 98 3.30 2.17 3.83
CA VAL A 98 4.47 3.01 3.62
C VAL A 98 4.13 4.37 3.00
N ARG A 99 2.92 4.49 2.41
CA ARG A 99 2.37 5.75 1.87
C ARG A 99 0.90 5.91 2.28
N PRO A 100 0.64 6.46 3.48
CA PRO A 100 -0.73 6.71 3.94
C PRO A 100 -1.42 7.87 3.24
N CYS A 101 -0.63 8.81 2.71
CA CYS A 101 -1.04 10.01 2.00
C CYS A 101 -0.04 10.31 0.87
N ALA A 102 -0.04 11.56 0.36
CA ALA A 102 0.99 12.04 -0.56
C ALA A 102 2.33 12.30 0.16
N ASP A 103 2.77 11.35 0.97
CA ASP A 103 3.99 11.35 1.77
C ASP A 103 4.55 9.92 1.92
N ALA A 104 5.74 9.76 2.46
CA ALA A 104 6.43 8.47 2.52
C ALA A 104 7.03 8.18 3.90
N LEU A 105 6.99 6.91 4.33
CA LEU A 105 7.70 6.41 5.50
C LEU A 105 9.06 5.77 5.11
N TYR A 106 9.65 6.20 4.01
CA TYR A 106 10.92 5.72 3.45
C TYR A 106 11.65 6.88 2.77
N ALA A 107 12.90 6.68 2.36
CA ALA A 107 13.66 7.67 1.60
C ALA A 107 13.10 7.81 0.18
N SER A 108 12.32 8.85 -0.05
CA SER A 108 11.70 9.15 -1.35
C SER A 108 12.30 10.42 -1.96
N GLY A 109 12.56 10.38 -3.27
CA GLY A 109 12.90 11.55 -4.08
C GLY A 109 11.66 12.25 -4.63
N ILE A 110 10.48 11.65 -4.51
CA ILE A 110 9.21 12.15 -5.07
C ILE A 110 8.34 12.76 -3.97
N PHE A 111 8.20 12.06 -2.83
CA PHE A 111 7.29 12.43 -1.75
C PHE A 111 8.04 12.88 -0.51
N PRO A 112 7.55 13.90 0.22
CA PRO A 112 8.14 14.30 1.50
C PRO A 112 7.99 13.17 2.53
N VAL A 113 8.88 13.12 3.51
CA VAL A 113 8.75 12.21 4.66
C VAL A 113 7.42 12.48 5.37
N SER A 114 6.74 11.41 5.75
CA SER A 114 5.43 11.48 6.41
C SER A 114 5.50 12.13 7.79
N SER A 115 4.50 12.96 8.11
CA SER A 115 4.34 13.51 9.46
C SER A 115 3.98 12.45 10.50
N TYR A 116 3.51 11.29 10.08
CA TYR A 116 3.30 10.15 10.97
C TYR A 116 4.63 9.51 11.42
N LEU A 117 5.70 9.68 10.62
CA LEU A 117 7.05 9.24 10.98
C LEU A 117 7.80 10.33 11.76
N SER A 118 7.79 11.56 11.26
CA SER A 118 8.56 12.66 11.83
C SER A 118 7.87 14.00 11.61
N SER A 119 7.67 14.75 12.69
CA SER A 119 7.14 16.12 12.65
C SER A 119 8.07 17.07 11.89
N ALA A 120 9.37 16.82 11.90
CA ALA A 120 10.38 17.56 11.14
C ALA A 120 10.41 17.21 9.65
N ARG A 121 9.66 16.17 9.22
CA ARG A 121 9.67 15.68 7.84
C ARG A 121 11.07 15.22 7.36
N GLU A 122 11.83 14.63 8.27
CA GLU A 122 13.15 14.07 8.03
C GLU A 122 13.19 12.63 8.55
N LEU A 123 14.00 11.78 7.92
CA LEU A 123 14.22 10.43 8.44
C LEU A 123 14.99 10.49 9.75
N PRO A 124 14.53 9.86 10.84
CA PRO A 124 15.20 9.87 12.14
C PRO A 124 16.62 9.31 12.04
N ASP A 125 17.64 10.12 12.32
CA ASP A 125 19.07 9.76 12.23
C ASP A 125 19.50 9.14 10.88
N GLY A 126 18.76 9.45 9.80
CA GLY A 126 18.97 8.85 8.47
C GLY A 126 18.52 7.39 8.38
N PHE A 127 17.79 6.88 9.35
CA PHE A 127 17.26 5.53 9.37
C PHE A 127 16.08 5.40 8.40
N ASP A 128 16.16 4.43 7.48
CA ASP A 128 15.08 4.10 6.56
C ASP A 128 14.25 2.91 7.09
N PRO A 129 13.00 3.13 7.51
CA PRO A 129 12.16 2.08 8.07
C PRO A 129 11.83 0.96 7.09
N LEU A 130 11.66 1.27 5.80
CA LEU A 130 11.28 0.27 4.80
C LEU A 130 12.44 -0.69 4.49
N THR A 131 13.66 -0.16 4.33
CA THR A 131 14.86 -1.00 4.19
C THR A 131 14.97 -1.98 5.35
N TYR A 132 14.88 -1.47 6.57
CA TYR A 132 14.99 -2.31 7.77
C TYR A 132 13.87 -3.36 7.85
N ALA A 133 12.63 -2.97 7.57
CA ALA A 133 11.47 -3.87 7.61
C ALA A 133 11.63 -5.04 6.63
N VAL A 134 12.06 -4.77 5.38
CA VAL A 134 12.27 -5.79 4.36
C VAL A 134 13.39 -6.76 4.76
N GLU A 135 14.56 -6.25 5.15
CA GLU A 135 15.68 -7.09 5.59
C GLU A 135 15.30 -7.98 6.77
N ARG A 136 14.59 -7.42 7.75
CA ARG A 136 14.19 -8.13 8.96
C ARG A 136 13.12 -9.18 8.70
N ALA A 137 12.14 -8.88 7.84
CA ALA A 137 11.07 -9.80 7.44
C ALA A 137 11.63 -10.97 6.62
N HIS A 138 12.45 -10.68 5.61
CA HIS A 138 13.06 -11.70 4.77
C HIS A 138 13.95 -12.67 5.56
N ALA A 139 14.68 -12.18 6.58
CA ALA A 139 15.45 -13.04 7.48
C ALA A 139 14.58 -14.05 8.26
N LYS A 140 13.26 -13.85 8.28
CA LYS A 140 12.26 -14.75 8.89
C LYS A 140 11.35 -15.46 7.89
N GLY A 141 11.57 -15.27 6.59
CA GLY A 141 10.73 -15.84 5.53
C GLY A 141 9.34 -15.21 5.46
N ILE A 142 9.22 -13.94 5.88
CA ILE A 142 7.99 -13.13 5.83
C ILE A 142 8.08 -12.19 4.63
N GLU A 143 7.04 -12.16 3.81
CA GLU A 143 6.88 -11.23 2.71
C GLU A 143 6.47 -9.83 3.22
N VAL A 144 6.97 -8.78 2.55
CA VAL A 144 6.58 -7.39 2.80
C VAL A 144 5.89 -6.83 1.58
N HIS A 145 4.60 -6.55 1.69
CA HIS A 145 3.84 -5.83 0.70
C HIS A 145 3.76 -4.35 1.08
N ALA A 146 4.32 -3.49 0.25
CA ALA A 146 4.28 -2.05 0.46
C ALA A 146 2.84 -1.55 0.22
N TRP A 147 2.15 -1.21 1.32
CA TRP A 147 0.80 -0.68 1.23
C TRP A 147 0.83 0.83 0.97
N VAL A 148 0.19 1.22 -0.11
CA VAL A 148 0.05 2.60 -0.60
C VAL A 148 -1.43 2.94 -0.69
N ASN A 149 -1.84 4.05 -0.09
CA ASN A 149 -3.09 4.69 -0.45
C ASN A 149 -2.85 5.52 -1.72
N PRO A 150 -3.49 5.18 -2.86
CA PRO A 150 -3.09 5.78 -4.13
C PRO A 150 -3.54 7.23 -4.30
N LEU A 151 -4.68 7.62 -3.71
CA LEU A 151 -5.31 8.90 -4.04
C LEU A 151 -5.48 9.87 -2.87
N ARG A 152 -5.27 9.47 -1.62
CA ARG A 152 -5.34 10.41 -0.50
C ARG A 152 -4.10 11.30 -0.45
N VAL A 153 -4.30 12.61 -0.51
CA VAL A 153 -3.24 13.62 -0.38
C VAL A 153 -2.96 13.92 1.09
N SER A 154 -4.02 14.13 1.87
CA SER A 154 -3.94 14.49 3.30
C SER A 154 -5.22 14.08 4.01
N THR A 155 -5.12 13.74 5.30
CA THR A 155 -6.28 13.55 6.20
C THR A 155 -6.81 14.86 6.77
N LYS A 156 -6.33 15.99 6.28
CA LYS A 156 -6.79 17.35 6.64
C LYS A 156 -6.95 18.16 5.37
N ASP A 157 -8.00 18.98 5.33
CA ASP A 157 -8.24 19.97 4.28
C ASP A 157 -7.39 21.23 4.52
N ALA A 158 -6.07 21.09 4.39
CA ALA A 158 -5.09 22.13 4.63
C ALA A 158 -3.87 21.92 3.71
N LEU A 159 -4.03 22.30 2.45
CA LEU A 159 -2.97 22.13 1.42
C LEU A 159 -1.71 22.93 1.79
N GLU A 160 -1.88 24.09 2.40
CA GLU A 160 -0.79 24.97 2.85
C GLU A 160 0.08 24.37 3.96
N ASP A 161 -0.44 23.41 4.73
CA ASP A 161 0.31 22.72 5.78
C ASP A 161 1.29 21.67 5.23
N LEU A 162 1.16 21.30 3.95
CA LEU A 162 2.08 20.37 3.30
C LEU A 162 3.39 21.10 2.95
N PRO A 163 4.54 20.39 2.96
CA PRO A 163 5.82 20.95 2.54
C PRO A 163 5.77 21.52 1.12
N GLU A 164 6.52 22.57 0.83
CA GLU A 164 6.61 23.15 -0.53
C GLU A 164 7.15 22.15 -1.55
N SER A 165 7.95 21.17 -1.11
CA SER A 165 8.44 20.06 -1.94
C SER A 165 7.37 19.02 -2.27
N SER A 166 6.21 19.04 -1.61
CA SER A 166 5.12 18.11 -1.90
C SER A 166 4.59 18.30 -3.33
N PRO A 167 4.41 17.24 -4.10
CA PRO A 167 3.76 17.30 -5.40
C PRO A 167 2.38 17.98 -5.35
N ALA A 168 1.66 17.87 -4.24
CA ALA A 168 0.37 18.51 -4.05
C ALA A 168 0.48 20.06 -3.97
N ARG A 169 1.56 20.57 -3.40
CA ARG A 169 1.85 22.02 -3.39
C ARG A 169 2.34 22.51 -4.75
N GLN A 170 3.01 21.66 -5.51
CA GLN A 170 3.51 21.97 -6.85
C GLN A 170 2.39 21.96 -7.89
N HIS A 171 1.38 21.11 -7.68
CA HIS A 171 0.23 20.91 -8.57
C HIS A 171 -1.10 21.04 -7.81
N PRO A 172 -1.43 22.23 -7.28
CA PRO A 172 -2.66 22.43 -6.51
C PRO A 172 -3.94 22.20 -7.33
N ASP A 173 -3.86 22.32 -8.65
CA ASP A 173 -4.91 22.03 -9.63
C ASP A 173 -5.21 20.51 -9.80
N TRP A 174 -4.35 19.64 -9.26
CA TRP A 174 -4.58 18.19 -9.23
C TRP A 174 -5.29 17.72 -7.95
N VAL A 175 -5.46 18.62 -6.97
CA VAL A 175 -5.96 18.31 -5.64
C VAL A 175 -7.41 18.73 -5.49
N VAL A 176 -8.21 17.85 -4.91
CA VAL A 176 -9.63 18.09 -4.59
C VAL A 176 -9.82 18.01 -3.07
N SER A 177 -10.40 19.07 -2.49
CA SER A 177 -10.93 19.04 -1.13
C SER A 177 -12.28 18.34 -1.13
N TYR A 178 -12.54 17.45 -0.17
CA TYR A 178 -13.79 16.72 -0.08
C TYR A 178 -14.48 16.92 1.27
N ALA A 179 -15.78 16.63 1.33
CA ALA A 179 -16.64 16.89 2.48
C ALA A 179 -16.29 16.11 3.75
N ASP A 180 -15.44 15.08 3.66
CA ASP A 180 -14.90 14.35 4.82
C ASP A 180 -13.73 15.09 5.51
N GLY A 181 -13.34 16.24 5.00
CA GLY A 181 -12.24 17.07 5.52
C GLY A 181 -10.85 16.61 5.08
N CYS A 182 -10.78 15.75 4.05
CA CYS A 182 -9.52 15.28 3.48
C CYS A 182 -9.25 15.93 2.11
N LEU A 183 -7.99 15.85 1.69
CA LEU A 183 -7.55 16.19 0.34
C LEU A 183 -7.29 14.90 -0.47
N TYR A 184 -7.68 14.91 -1.72
CA TYR A 184 -7.52 13.80 -2.64
C TYR A 184 -6.90 14.25 -3.97
N TRP A 185 -6.15 13.35 -4.59
CA TRP A 185 -5.78 13.49 -5.98
C TRP A 185 -6.99 13.28 -6.89
N ASN A 186 -7.08 14.06 -7.95
CA ASN A 186 -8.07 13.84 -9.00
C ASN A 186 -7.55 12.79 -10.00
N PRO A 187 -8.09 11.54 -10.01
CA PRO A 187 -7.63 10.50 -10.92
C PRO A 187 -7.94 10.78 -12.40
N GLY A 188 -8.82 11.75 -12.67
CA GLY A 188 -9.09 12.26 -14.02
C GLY A 188 -7.90 12.99 -14.65
N VAL A 189 -6.93 13.41 -13.86
CA VAL A 189 -5.70 14.07 -14.32
C VAL A 189 -4.64 13.01 -14.66
N GLU A 190 -4.16 13.01 -15.90
CA GLU A 190 -3.14 12.04 -16.36
C GLU A 190 -1.85 12.15 -15.52
N GLY A 191 -1.42 13.38 -15.18
CA GLY A 191 -0.26 13.61 -14.33
C GLY A 191 -0.36 12.96 -12.95
N VAL A 192 -1.56 12.86 -12.38
CA VAL A 192 -1.81 12.14 -11.11
C VAL A 192 -1.55 10.65 -11.28
N ARG A 193 -2.07 10.04 -12.34
CA ARG A 193 -1.87 8.60 -12.60
C ARG A 193 -0.39 8.27 -12.81
N ALA A 194 0.32 9.13 -13.54
CA ALA A 194 1.77 9.03 -13.71
C ALA A 194 2.52 9.17 -12.38
N LEU A 195 2.19 10.19 -11.56
CA LEU A 195 2.81 10.42 -10.25
C LEU A 195 2.65 9.21 -9.32
N VAL A 196 1.47 8.59 -9.28
CA VAL A 196 1.23 7.38 -8.45
C VAL A 196 2.07 6.22 -8.95
N ALA A 197 2.13 6.00 -10.27
CA ALA A 197 2.93 4.94 -10.88
C ALA A 197 4.43 5.16 -10.69
N ASP A 198 4.92 6.40 -10.79
CA ASP A 198 6.32 6.76 -10.52
C ASP A 198 6.69 6.50 -9.06
N GLY A 199 5.79 6.84 -8.12
CA GLY A 199 6.02 6.55 -6.71
C GLY A 199 6.01 5.05 -6.38
N VAL A 200 5.22 4.24 -7.09
CA VAL A 200 5.30 2.78 -7.01
C VAL A 200 6.60 2.26 -7.62
N GLY A 201 6.99 2.82 -8.78
CA GLY A 201 8.27 2.51 -9.41
C GLY A 201 9.45 2.81 -8.50
N GLU A 202 9.46 3.95 -7.82
CA GLU A 202 10.50 4.32 -6.86
C GLU A 202 10.65 3.28 -5.74
N ILE A 203 9.54 2.75 -5.22
CA ILE A 203 9.58 1.70 -4.20
C ILE A 203 10.27 0.45 -4.75
N LEU A 204 9.86 -0.04 -5.91
CA LEU A 204 10.41 -1.27 -6.50
C LEU A 204 11.86 -1.14 -6.97
N GLU A 205 12.28 0.06 -7.39
CA GLU A 205 13.66 0.33 -7.82
C GLU A 205 14.65 0.39 -6.65
N ASN A 206 14.17 0.74 -5.44
CA ASN A 206 15.03 0.99 -4.29
C ASN A 206 14.86 -0.03 -3.15
N TYR A 207 13.78 -0.80 -3.12
CA TYR A 207 13.46 -1.72 -2.01
C TYR A 207 13.05 -3.09 -2.56
N ALA A 208 13.57 -4.14 -1.95
CA ALA A 208 13.24 -5.52 -2.30
C ALA A 208 11.90 -5.96 -1.67
N VAL A 209 10.83 -5.17 -1.85
CA VAL A 209 9.50 -5.57 -1.40
C VAL A 209 8.95 -6.69 -2.27
N ASP A 210 8.13 -7.58 -1.70
CA ASP A 210 7.54 -8.72 -2.40
C ASP A 210 6.30 -8.33 -3.21
N GLY A 211 5.71 -7.17 -2.89
CA GLY A 211 4.56 -6.67 -3.63
C GLY A 211 4.17 -5.23 -3.29
N ILE A 212 3.29 -4.72 -4.13
CA ILE A 212 2.59 -3.44 -3.94
C ILE A 212 1.12 -3.74 -3.61
N HIS A 213 0.60 -3.06 -2.62
CA HIS A 213 -0.76 -3.24 -2.15
C HIS A 213 -1.50 -1.91 -2.08
N PHE A 214 -2.66 -1.81 -2.76
CA PHE A 214 -3.55 -0.67 -2.65
C PHE A 214 -4.74 -1.00 -1.75
N ASP A 215 -5.23 -0.01 -1.02
CA ASP A 215 -6.45 -0.09 -0.23
C ASP A 215 -7.72 0.22 -1.06
N ASP A 216 -8.80 0.61 -0.40
CA ASP A 216 -10.12 0.88 -1.00
C ASP A 216 -10.38 2.37 -1.28
N TYR A 217 -9.43 3.26 -0.99
CA TYR A 217 -9.60 4.70 -1.18
C TYR A 217 -9.22 5.14 -2.60
N PHE A 218 -10.12 4.88 -3.56
CA PHE A 218 -10.04 5.43 -4.91
C PHE A 218 -10.77 6.77 -4.96
N TYR A 219 -12.06 6.84 -5.30
CA TYR A 219 -12.85 8.00 -4.92
C TYR A 219 -13.24 7.89 -3.44
N PRO A 220 -13.39 9.03 -2.72
CA PRO A 220 -13.78 8.98 -1.31
C PRO A 220 -15.17 8.38 -1.11
N TYR A 221 -15.40 7.80 0.06
CA TYR A 221 -16.71 7.30 0.45
C TYR A 221 -17.74 8.45 0.46
N PRO A 222 -18.96 8.23 -0.07
CA PRO A 222 -19.98 9.26 -0.16
C PRO A 222 -20.28 9.93 1.19
N GLN A 223 -20.35 11.27 1.20
CA GLN A 223 -20.72 12.08 2.34
C GLN A 223 -22.04 12.79 2.03
N GLY A 224 -23.17 12.09 2.22
CA GLY A 224 -24.49 12.61 1.81
C GLY A 224 -24.52 12.93 0.32
N ASP A 225 -24.96 14.14 -0.02
CA ASP A 225 -25.05 14.62 -1.41
C ASP A 225 -23.80 15.37 -1.89
N ALA A 226 -22.68 15.30 -1.16
CA ALA A 226 -21.46 16.00 -1.53
C ALA A 226 -20.88 15.46 -2.84
N ALA A 227 -20.62 16.34 -3.79
CA ALA A 227 -19.96 15.99 -5.04
C ALA A 227 -18.43 16.06 -4.88
N PHE A 228 -17.72 15.19 -5.59
CA PHE A 228 -16.28 15.31 -5.78
C PHE A 228 -16.03 16.30 -6.93
N ALA A 229 -15.24 17.35 -6.67
CA ALA A 229 -15.09 18.49 -7.60
C ALA A 229 -14.11 18.17 -8.75
N ASP A 230 -14.52 17.33 -9.69
CA ASP A 230 -13.75 16.94 -10.89
C ASP A 230 -14.45 17.29 -12.21
N GLU A 231 -15.54 18.07 -12.16
CA GLU A 231 -16.36 18.43 -13.33
C GLU A 231 -15.58 19.19 -14.40
N GLU A 232 -14.59 20.03 -14.00
CA GLU A 232 -13.75 20.76 -14.96
C GLU A 232 -12.85 19.80 -15.74
N ALA A 233 -12.23 18.81 -15.07
CA ALA A 233 -11.44 17.78 -15.72
C ALA A 233 -12.29 16.90 -16.63
N PHE A 234 -13.51 16.57 -16.19
CA PHE A 234 -14.47 15.84 -17.01
C PHE A 234 -14.87 16.63 -18.26
N ALA A 235 -15.21 17.90 -18.12
CA ALA A 235 -15.56 18.76 -19.26
C ALA A 235 -14.39 18.89 -20.26
N ALA A 236 -13.16 19.01 -19.75
CA ALA A 236 -11.94 19.09 -20.57
C ALA A 236 -11.66 17.79 -21.33
N SER A 237 -12.15 16.64 -20.87
CA SER A 237 -11.98 15.35 -21.56
C SER A 237 -12.72 15.27 -22.90
N GLY A 238 -13.71 16.13 -23.13
CA GLY A 238 -14.46 16.24 -24.38
C GLY A 238 -15.26 14.99 -24.78
N GLY A 239 -15.43 14.02 -23.86
CA GLY A 239 -16.07 12.74 -24.11
C GLY A 239 -17.60 12.80 -24.13
N GLU A 240 -18.22 11.77 -24.76
CA GLU A 240 -19.67 11.57 -24.78
C GLU A 240 -20.17 10.70 -23.61
N LYS A 241 -19.26 10.31 -22.70
CA LYS A 241 -19.55 9.39 -21.58
C LYS A 241 -20.24 10.12 -20.45
N SER A 242 -20.93 9.38 -19.60
CA SER A 242 -21.40 9.91 -18.32
C SER A 242 -20.21 10.18 -17.37
N LEU A 243 -20.38 11.09 -16.42
CA LEU A 243 -19.38 11.37 -15.39
C LEU A 243 -18.96 10.10 -14.64
N ALA A 244 -19.90 9.22 -14.32
CA ALA A 244 -19.63 7.97 -13.62
C ALA A 244 -18.77 6.99 -14.44
N GLU A 245 -19.03 6.86 -15.75
CA GLU A 245 -18.21 6.04 -16.65
C GLU A 245 -16.80 6.61 -16.78
N TRP A 246 -16.67 7.93 -16.95
CA TRP A 246 -15.39 8.61 -17.03
C TRP A 246 -14.56 8.42 -15.74
N ARG A 247 -15.18 8.53 -14.57
CA ARG A 247 -14.50 8.27 -13.28
C ARG A 247 -13.96 6.86 -13.19
N ARG A 248 -14.80 5.83 -13.52
CA ARG A 248 -14.37 4.42 -13.51
C ARG A 248 -13.23 4.15 -14.47
N GLU A 249 -13.28 4.74 -15.66
CA GLU A 249 -12.19 4.60 -16.63
C GLU A 249 -10.88 5.19 -16.15
N ASN A 250 -10.92 6.35 -15.47
CA ASN A 250 -9.72 6.96 -14.92
C ASN A 250 -9.11 6.13 -13.77
N VAL A 251 -9.95 5.56 -12.91
CA VAL A 251 -9.46 4.65 -11.86
C VAL A 251 -8.89 3.37 -12.51
N THR A 252 -9.57 2.80 -13.50
CA THR A 252 -9.05 1.62 -14.23
C THR A 252 -7.74 1.96 -14.98
N ALA A 253 -7.64 3.14 -15.57
CA ALA A 253 -6.41 3.62 -16.20
C ALA A 253 -5.26 3.76 -15.17
N LEU A 254 -5.55 4.26 -13.97
CA LEU A 254 -4.57 4.28 -12.87
C LEU A 254 -4.07 2.87 -12.55
N ILE A 255 -4.97 1.91 -12.32
CA ILE A 255 -4.60 0.51 -12.01
C ILE A 255 -3.75 -0.09 -13.14
N ARG A 256 -4.14 0.14 -14.40
CA ARG A 256 -3.38 -0.35 -15.56
C ARG A 256 -1.99 0.27 -15.63
N THR A 257 -1.87 1.59 -15.48
CA THR A 257 -0.58 2.30 -15.51
C THR A 257 0.35 1.79 -14.41
N VAL A 258 -0.18 1.56 -13.20
CA VAL A 258 0.59 1.01 -12.08
C VAL A 258 0.99 -0.44 -12.35
N SER A 259 0.09 -1.29 -12.83
CA SER A 259 0.39 -2.68 -13.20
C SER A 259 1.51 -2.76 -14.25
N GLU A 260 1.40 -1.97 -15.32
CA GLU A 260 2.42 -1.89 -16.38
C GLU A 260 3.77 -1.41 -15.81
N ARG A 261 3.77 -0.40 -14.92
CA ARG A 261 4.99 0.10 -14.27
C ARG A 261 5.65 -0.97 -13.42
N ILE A 262 4.91 -1.72 -12.59
CA ILE A 262 5.41 -2.83 -11.79
C ILE A 262 6.07 -3.88 -12.69
N ARG A 263 5.35 -4.35 -13.72
CA ARG A 263 5.86 -5.35 -14.66
C ARG A 263 7.13 -4.91 -15.40
N SER A 264 7.26 -3.61 -15.66
CA SER A 264 8.45 -3.06 -16.33
C SER A 264 9.71 -3.07 -15.46
N ILE A 265 9.56 -3.15 -14.12
CA ILE A 265 10.66 -3.11 -13.14
C ILE A 265 10.95 -4.52 -12.60
N ASP A 266 9.96 -5.18 -12.04
CA ASP A 266 10.07 -6.56 -11.53
C ASP A 266 8.78 -7.35 -11.78
N GLU A 267 8.83 -8.31 -12.68
CA GLU A 267 7.71 -9.19 -13.01
C GLU A 267 7.29 -10.11 -11.84
N ARG A 268 8.13 -10.25 -10.82
CA ARG A 268 7.88 -11.10 -9.64
C ARG A 268 7.16 -10.35 -8.53
N ALA A 269 7.27 -9.01 -8.48
CA ALA A 269 6.60 -8.22 -7.48
C ALA A 269 5.08 -8.30 -7.66
N ALA A 270 4.37 -8.78 -6.64
CA ALA A 270 2.93 -8.93 -6.71
C ALA A 270 2.23 -7.57 -6.65
N PHE A 271 1.19 -7.38 -7.45
CA PHE A 271 0.29 -6.23 -7.34
C PHE A 271 -1.08 -6.67 -6.87
N GLY A 272 -1.53 -6.14 -5.75
CA GLY A 272 -2.84 -6.45 -5.20
C GLY A 272 -3.62 -5.24 -4.72
N VAL A 273 -4.93 -5.40 -4.63
CA VAL A 273 -5.86 -4.38 -4.13
C VAL A 273 -6.77 -4.98 -3.08
N ALA A 274 -7.03 -4.24 -1.99
CA ALA A 274 -8.02 -4.59 -0.98
C ALA A 274 -9.23 -3.64 -1.06
N PRO A 275 -10.16 -3.87 -1.98
CA PRO A 275 -11.32 -3.01 -2.14
C PRO A 275 -12.38 -3.26 -1.06
N PHE A 276 -13.36 -2.35 -0.94
CA PHE A 276 -14.63 -2.69 -0.31
C PHE A 276 -15.22 -3.94 -0.96
N ALA A 277 -15.81 -4.85 -0.16
CA ALA A 277 -16.02 -6.23 -0.62
C ALA A 277 -17.12 -6.41 -1.65
N VAL A 278 -18.08 -5.50 -1.79
CA VAL A 278 -19.19 -5.65 -2.73
C VAL A 278 -18.95 -4.80 -3.98
N TRP A 279 -18.77 -5.48 -5.12
CA TRP A 279 -18.67 -4.80 -6.43
C TRP A 279 -19.98 -4.13 -6.78
N GLN A 280 -21.06 -4.90 -6.91
CA GLN A 280 -22.45 -4.46 -7.00
C GLN A 280 -23.37 -5.51 -6.35
N ASN A 281 -24.51 -5.08 -5.83
CA ASN A 281 -25.59 -6.00 -5.45
C ASN A 281 -26.27 -6.56 -6.69
N ALA A 282 -26.81 -7.77 -6.63
CA ALA A 282 -27.57 -8.36 -7.73
C ALA A 282 -28.86 -7.57 -8.09
N SER A 283 -29.32 -6.70 -7.18
CA SER A 283 -30.43 -5.76 -7.46
C SER A 283 -30.00 -4.58 -8.32
N SER A 284 -28.71 -4.21 -8.30
CA SER A 284 -28.14 -3.12 -9.12
C SER A 284 -27.64 -3.63 -10.46
N ASP A 285 -27.03 -4.81 -10.49
CA ASP A 285 -26.56 -5.49 -11.70
C ASP A 285 -26.74 -7.01 -11.57
N PRO A 286 -27.31 -7.69 -12.59
CA PRO A 286 -27.49 -9.16 -12.55
C PRO A 286 -26.20 -9.97 -12.38
N GLN A 287 -25.03 -9.38 -12.66
CA GLN A 287 -23.71 -9.98 -12.45
C GLN A 287 -23.15 -9.72 -11.03
N GLY A 288 -23.85 -8.89 -10.25
CA GLY A 288 -23.49 -8.57 -8.87
C GLY A 288 -23.69 -9.73 -7.90
N SER A 289 -23.20 -9.55 -6.67
CA SER A 289 -23.38 -10.52 -5.60
C SER A 289 -24.85 -10.52 -5.09
N PRO A 290 -25.37 -11.65 -4.62
CA PRO A 290 -26.72 -11.71 -4.02
C PRO A 290 -26.71 -11.08 -2.61
N THR A 291 -26.30 -9.83 -2.53
CA THR A 291 -26.14 -9.04 -1.32
C THR A 291 -27.08 -7.84 -1.29
N ALA A 292 -27.13 -7.17 -0.13
CA ALA A 292 -27.85 -5.91 0.09
C ALA A 292 -26.94 -4.91 0.84
N ALA A 293 -25.71 -4.74 0.34
CA ALA A 293 -24.75 -3.79 0.88
C ALA A 293 -25.19 -2.34 0.62
N GLY A 294 -24.87 -1.45 1.56
CA GLY A 294 -25.19 -0.03 1.44
C GLY A 294 -24.19 0.76 0.56
N ILE A 295 -23.04 0.15 0.22
CA ILE A 295 -21.99 0.70 -0.65
C ILE A 295 -21.65 -0.34 -1.71
N GLU A 296 -21.38 0.11 -2.92
CA GLU A 296 -20.95 -0.69 -4.06
C GLU A 296 -19.70 -0.06 -4.69
N THR A 297 -18.61 -0.83 -4.89
CA THR A 297 -17.37 -0.24 -5.42
C THR A 297 -17.56 0.39 -6.80
N TYR A 298 -18.38 -0.25 -7.65
CA TYR A 298 -18.63 0.20 -9.01
C TYR A 298 -19.42 1.52 -9.07
N SER A 299 -20.48 1.64 -8.27
CA SER A 299 -21.42 2.75 -8.31
C SER A 299 -20.97 3.93 -7.45
N ASP A 300 -20.49 3.65 -6.23
CA ASP A 300 -20.23 4.67 -5.20
C ASP A 300 -18.78 5.11 -5.16
N LEU A 301 -17.83 4.16 -5.41
CA LEU A 301 -16.40 4.43 -5.35
C LEU A 301 -15.74 4.49 -6.74
N TYR A 302 -16.54 4.33 -7.80
CA TYR A 302 -16.11 4.32 -9.21
C TYR A 302 -14.92 3.38 -9.47
N ALA A 303 -14.90 2.25 -8.75
CA ALA A 303 -13.84 1.24 -8.83
C ALA A 303 -14.42 -0.05 -9.42
N ASP A 304 -14.12 -0.32 -10.71
CA ASP A 304 -14.54 -1.54 -11.39
C ASP A 304 -13.59 -2.72 -11.07
N THR A 305 -13.61 -3.12 -9.81
CA THR A 305 -12.72 -4.15 -9.25
C THR A 305 -12.89 -5.51 -9.95
N ARG A 306 -14.09 -5.79 -10.45
CA ARG A 306 -14.37 -7.00 -11.23
C ARG A 306 -13.66 -6.97 -12.58
N ALA A 307 -13.69 -5.84 -13.29
CA ALA A 307 -12.98 -5.69 -14.56
C ALA A 307 -11.47 -5.84 -14.37
N TRP A 308 -10.89 -5.29 -13.30
CA TRP A 308 -9.45 -5.41 -13.04
C TRP A 308 -8.99 -6.86 -12.87
N VAL A 309 -9.81 -7.69 -12.23
CA VAL A 309 -9.57 -9.14 -12.11
C VAL A 309 -9.68 -9.81 -13.47
N GLN A 310 -10.74 -9.53 -14.23
CA GLN A 310 -11.00 -10.16 -15.53
C GLN A 310 -9.97 -9.77 -16.60
N GLU A 311 -9.42 -8.56 -16.53
CA GLU A 311 -8.36 -8.08 -17.41
C GLU A 311 -6.94 -8.55 -16.97
N GLY A 312 -6.82 -9.21 -15.82
CA GLY A 312 -5.53 -9.67 -15.29
C GLY A 312 -4.59 -8.53 -14.91
N LEU A 313 -5.13 -7.40 -14.45
CA LEU A 313 -4.34 -6.24 -14.02
C LEU A 313 -3.70 -6.44 -12.65
N LEU A 314 -4.14 -7.43 -11.89
CA LEU A 314 -3.73 -7.73 -10.51
C LEU A 314 -3.20 -9.16 -10.40
N ASP A 315 -2.31 -9.41 -9.44
CA ASP A 315 -1.88 -10.76 -9.04
C ASP A 315 -2.79 -11.34 -7.95
N TYR A 316 -3.35 -10.47 -7.10
CA TYR A 316 -4.35 -10.86 -6.12
C TYR A 316 -5.36 -9.75 -5.86
N ILE A 317 -6.55 -10.16 -5.43
CA ILE A 317 -7.59 -9.28 -4.89
C ILE A 317 -7.88 -9.71 -3.45
N CYS A 318 -8.01 -8.73 -2.54
CA CYS A 318 -8.25 -8.96 -1.11
C CYS A 318 -9.48 -8.18 -0.63
N PRO A 319 -10.70 -8.55 -1.05
CA PRO A 319 -11.91 -7.84 -0.65
C PRO A 319 -12.06 -7.81 0.87
N GLN A 320 -12.39 -6.62 1.42
CA GLN A 320 -12.58 -6.39 2.85
C GLN A 320 -13.96 -6.92 3.29
N ILE A 321 -14.05 -8.24 3.52
CA ILE A 321 -15.31 -8.90 3.90
C ILE A 321 -15.56 -8.72 5.40
N TYR A 322 -15.97 -7.51 5.79
CA TYR A 322 -16.04 -7.08 7.18
C TYR A 322 -17.40 -7.34 7.83
N TRP A 323 -18.01 -8.48 7.50
CA TRP A 323 -19.28 -8.99 8.05
C TRP A 323 -19.11 -10.37 8.65
N THR A 324 -20.02 -10.72 9.57
CA THR A 324 -20.05 -12.08 10.14
C THR A 324 -20.60 -13.09 9.14
N ARG A 325 -20.39 -14.37 9.41
CA ARG A 325 -21.00 -15.48 8.66
C ARG A 325 -22.53 -15.46 8.69
N SER A 326 -23.12 -14.78 9.66
CA SER A 326 -24.57 -14.70 9.87
C SER A 326 -25.15 -13.29 9.67
N GLN A 327 -24.39 -12.32 9.16
CA GLN A 327 -24.87 -10.94 8.93
C GLN A 327 -25.88 -10.91 7.78
N PRO A 328 -27.21 -10.69 8.04
CA PRO A 328 -28.22 -10.80 7.01
C PRO A 328 -27.99 -9.91 5.80
N GLY A 329 -28.03 -10.48 4.61
CA GLY A 329 -27.90 -9.77 3.33
C GLY A 329 -26.48 -9.45 2.89
N VAL A 330 -25.47 -9.76 3.73
CA VAL A 330 -24.05 -9.60 3.42
C VAL A 330 -23.21 -10.66 4.15
N GLU A 331 -23.73 -11.87 4.25
CA GLU A 331 -23.07 -12.99 4.90
C GLU A 331 -21.69 -13.20 4.31
N PHE A 332 -20.68 -13.39 5.17
CA PHE A 332 -19.27 -13.55 4.77
C PHE A 332 -19.11 -14.57 3.62
N GLU A 333 -19.73 -15.74 3.75
CA GLU A 333 -19.66 -16.81 2.74
C GLU A 333 -20.28 -16.39 1.40
N THR A 334 -21.42 -15.69 1.42
CA THR A 334 -22.09 -15.20 0.21
C THR A 334 -21.20 -14.25 -0.59
N VAL A 335 -20.49 -13.34 0.10
CA VAL A 335 -19.58 -12.40 -0.55
C VAL A 335 -18.33 -13.14 -1.06
N TYR A 336 -17.76 -14.05 -0.27
CA TYR A 336 -16.59 -14.84 -0.66
C TYR A 336 -16.91 -15.71 -1.88
N ASP A 337 -18.04 -16.41 -1.93
CA ASP A 337 -18.49 -17.24 -3.06
C ASP A 337 -18.61 -16.45 -4.37
N TRP A 338 -19.04 -15.19 -4.28
CA TRP A 338 -19.10 -14.32 -5.45
C TRP A 338 -17.71 -13.99 -5.98
N TRP A 339 -16.76 -13.67 -5.09
CA TRP A 339 -15.38 -13.41 -5.46
C TRP A 339 -14.68 -14.66 -5.99
N GLU A 340 -14.88 -15.82 -5.36
CA GLU A 340 -14.32 -17.09 -5.82
C GLU A 340 -14.71 -17.38 -7.28
N LYS A 341 -15.98 -17.17 -7.63
CA LYS A 341 -16.45 -17.26 -9.01
C LYS A 341 -15.88 -16.17 -9.93
N THR A 342 -15.63 -14.99 -9.40
CA THR A 342 -15.12 -13.86 -10.19
C THR A 342 -13.64 -14.05 -10.57
N VAL A 343 -12.84 -14.65 -9.69
CA VAL A 343 -11.43 -14.94 -9.95
C VAL A 343 -11.21 -16.25 -10.71
N ASP A 344 -12.22 -17.09 -10.82
CA ASP A 344 -12.10 -18.40 -11.50
C ASP A 344 -11.55 -18.23 -12.92
N GLN A 345 -10.51 -19.00 -13.25
CA GLN A 345 -9.81 -19.01 -14.53
C GLN A 345 -9.10 -17.68 -14.94
N THR A 346 -8.98 -16.71 -14.03
CA THR A 346 -8.30 -15.43 -14.34
C THR A 346 -6.80 -15.44 -14.02
N GLY A 347 -6.36 -16.35 -13.16
CA GLY A 347 -5.00 -16.37 -12.60
C GLY A 347 -4.80 -15.42 -11.42
N VAL A 348 -5.80 -14.60 -11.07
CA VAL A 348 -5.75 -13.69 -9.91
C VAL A 348 -6.07 -14.48 -8.64
N LYS A 349 -5.20 -14.37 -7.61
CA LYS A 349 -5.42 -15.04 -6.32
C LYS A 349 -6.50 -14.30 -5.52
N LEU A 350 -7.41 -15.05 -4.88
CA LEU A 350 -8.38 -14.49 -3.94
C LEU A 350 -7.85 -14.56 -2.51
N LEU A 351 -7.64 -13.42 -1.88
CA LEU A 351 -7.40 -13.31 -0.45
C LEU A 351 -8.67 -12.83 0.25
N ALA A 352 -8.95 -13.29 1.45
CA ALA A 352 -10.03 -12.73 2.26
C ALA A 352 -9.49 -11.68 3.23
N GLY A 353 -10.03 -10.46 3.19
CA GLY A 353 -9.79 -9.42 4.19
C GLY A 353 -10.73 -9.59 5.38
N HIS A 354 -10.18 -9.73 6.58
CA HIS A 354 -10.94 -9.98 7.80
C HIS A 354 -10.93 -8.80 8.78
N ALA A 355 -12.09 -8.46 9.35
CA ALA A 355 -12.25 -7.39 10.34
C ALA A 355 -11.87 -7.85 11.73
N PHE A 356 -10.62 -8.18 11.99
CA PHE A 356 -10.18 -8.63 13.32
C PHE A 356 -10.54 -7.62 14.42
N TYR A 357 -10.57 -6.34 14.11
CA TYR A 357 -10.93 -5.28 15.07
C TYR A 357 -12.34 -5.40 15.65
N LYS A 358 -13.21 -6.21 15.04
CA LYS A 358 -14.59 -6.44 15.53
C LYS A 358 -14.70 -7.70 16.40
N ALA A 359 -13.80 -8.66 16.25
CA ALA A 359 -13.92 -9.99 16.84
C ALA A 359 -13.99 -9.97 18.38
N GLY A 360 -14.99 -10.66 18.94
CA GLY A 360 -15.24 -10.71 20.39
C GLY A 360 -15.73 -9.39 20.98
N ARG A 361 -16.29 -8.47 20.15
CA ARG A 361 -16.70 -7.12 20.59
C ARG A 361 -18.18 -6.88 20.34
N GLU A 362 -18.95 -6.85 21.43
CA GLU A 362 -20.40 -6.65 21.43
C GLU A 362 -20.82 -5.32 20.79
N GLU A 363 -20.00 -4.26 20.95
CA GLU A 363 -20.26 -2.94 20.37
C GLU A 363 -20.36 -2.93 18.83
N TYR A 364 -19.81 -3.97 18.17
CA TYR A 364 -19.94 -4.17 16.72
C TYR A 364 -20.94 -5.27 16.35
N GLY A 365 -21.59 -5.90 17.32
CA GLY A 365 -22.42 -7.08 17.09
C GLY A 365 -21.62 -8.34 16.74
N TRP A 366 -20.37 -8.41 17.20
CA TRP A 366 -19.40 -9.50 16.96
C TRP A 366 -18.91 -10.11 18.27
N ASP A 367 -19.83 -10.49 19.13
CA ASP A 367 -19.59 -11.01 20.48
C ASP A 367 -18.90 -12.40 20.52
N ASP A 368 -18.87 -13.12 19.38
CA ASP A 368 -18.16 -14.39 19.29
C ASP A 368 -16.67 -14.18 18.95
N PRO A 369 -15.73 -14.48 19.88
CA PRO A 369 -14.30 -14.43 19.59
C PRO A 369 -13.82 -15.48 18.59
N GLU A 370 -14.59 -16.54 18.33
CA GLU A 370 -14.26 -17.56 17.33
C GLU A 370 -14.67 -17.16 15.90
N GLU A 371 -15.37 -16.03 15.70
CA GLU A 371 -15.92 -15.67 14.38
C GLU A 371 -14.86 -15.62 13.28
N ILE A 372 -13.72 -14.93 13.50
CA ILE A 372 -12.63 -14.86 12.50
C ILE A 372 -12.01 -16.25 12.24
N ALA A 373 -11.76 -17.01 13.29
CA ALA A 373 -11.24 -18.37 13.17
C ALA A 373 -12.19 -19.27 12.37
N ALA A 374 -13.50 -19.12 12.57
CA ALA A 374 -14.51 -19.86 11.83
C ALA A 374 -14.61 -19.42 10.36
N GLN A 375 -14.45 -18.12 10.06
CA GLN A 375 -14.34 -17.63 8.68
C GLN A 375 -13.13 -18.26 7.96
N VAL A 376 -11.96 -18.28 8.61
CA VAL A 376 -10.76 -18.91 8.05
C VAL A 376 -10.98 -20.41 7.79
N ARG A 377 -11.54 -21.15 8.76
CA ARG A 377 -11.84 -22.58 8.58
C ARG A 377 -12.82 -22.84 7.43
N LEU A 378 -13.79 -21.94 7.25
CA LEU A 378 -14.80 -22.04 6.20
C LEU A 378 -14.21 -22.00 4.79
N ILE A 379 -13.17 -21.16 4.57
CA ILE A 379 -12.64 -20.87 3.24
C ILE A 379 -11.30 -21.57 2.93
N ARG A 380 -10.49 -21.93 3.95
CA ARG A 380 -9.13 -22.44 3.74
C ARG A 380 -9.03 -23.77 2.99
N GLU A 381 -10.08 -24.59 3.00
CA GLU A 381 -10.16 -25.87 2.31
C GLU A 381 -10.70 -25.74 0.88
N ARG A 382 -11.05 -24.52 0.43
CA ARG A 382 -11.55 -24.28 -0.92
C ARG A 382 -10.39 -24.25 -1.92
N GLU A 383 -10.61 -24.77 -3.10
CA GLU A 383 -9.61 -24.87 -4.16
C GLU A 383 -9.07 -23.48 -4.58
N GLY A 384 -9.93 -22.44 -4.56
CA GLY A 384 -9.59 -21.06 -4.89
C GLY A 384 -8.99 -20.23 -3.73
N TYR A 385 -8.68 -20.86 -2.57
CA TYR A 385 -8.18 -20.10 -1.42
C TYR A 385 -6.74 -19.63 -1.63
N GLY A 386 -6.56 -18.34 -1.86
CA GLY A 386 -5.24 -17.70 -2.00
C GLY A 386 -4.65 -17.20 -0.68
N GLY A 387 -5.49 -17.02 0.37
CA GLY A 387 -5.02 -16.55 1.67
C GLY A 387 -6.01 -15.73 2.48
N SER A 388 -5.52 -15.17 3.58
CA SER A 388 -6.28 -14.34 4.53
C SER A 388 -5.42 -13.20 5.06
N VAL A 389 -6.00 -12.01 5.16
CA VAL A 389 -5.31 -10.84 5.72
C VAL A 389 -6.18 -10.21 6.81
N PHE A 390 -5.56 -9.86 7.94
CA PHE A 390 -6.29 -9.47 9.15
C PHE A 390 -6.05 -7.99 9.47
N TYR A 391 -7.12 -7.22 9.58
CA TYR A 391 -7.08 -5.82 9.95
C TYR A 391 -7.38 -5.64 11.43
N ARG A 392 -6.40 -5.23 12.28
CA ARG A 392 -5.03 -4.76 12.00
C ARG A 392 -4.06 -5.18 13.13
N TYR A 393 -2.76 -4.99 12.93
CA TYR A 393 -1.68 -5.47 13.81
C TYR A 393 -1.83 -5.12 15.29
N ALA A 394 -2.00 -3.83 15.66
CA ALA A 394 -2.07 -3.44 17.07
C ALA A 394 -3.26 -4.09 17.80
N LEU A 395 -4.35 -4.38 17.09
CA LEU A 395 -5.52 -5.02 17.69
C LEU A 395 -5.34 -6.53 17.87
N LEU A 396 -4.53 -7.19 17.02
CA LEU A 396 -4.09 -8.56 17.27
C LEU A 396 -3.10 -8.57 18.45
N ARG A 397 -2.11 -7.66 18.46
CA ARG A 397 -1.11 -7.57 19.53
C ARG A 397 -1.77 -7.40 20.91
N ASP A 398 -2.71 -6.48 21.00
CA ASP A 398 -3.33 -6.04 22.25
C ASP A 398 -4.67 -6.77 22.54
N ASP A 399 -4.95 -7.87 21.82
CA ASP A 399 -6.20 -8.62 21.97
C ASP A 399 -6.44 -9.10 23.41
N GLN A 400 -7.65 -8.84 23.91
CA GLN A 400 -8.14 -9.26 25.23
C GLN A 400 -9.42 -10.08 25.12
N THR A 401 -9.90 -10.34 23.91
CA THR A 401 -11.15 -11.06 23.67
C THR A 401 -10.94 -12.57 23.54
N GLY A 402 -9.71 -13.01 23.30
CA GLY A 402 -9.35 -14.40 22.97
C GLY A 402 -9.44 -14.71 21.47
N ALA A 403 -9.83 -13.74 20.65
CA ALA A 403 -9.98 -13.93 19.21
C ALA A 403 -8.64 -14.23 18.52
N ARG A 404 -7.53 -13.62 18.95
CA ARG A 404 -6.20 -13.94 18.43
C ARG A 404 -5.80 -15.40 18.70
N GLU A 405 -6.06 -15.90 19.91
CA GLU A 405 -5.74 -17.29 20.24
C GLU A 405 -6.56 -18.26 19.40
N ALA A 406 -7.87 -17.96 19.20
CA ALA A 406 -8.73 -18.74 18.32
C ALA A 406 -8.21 -18.74 16.87
N LEU A 407 -7.85 -17.56 16.36
CA LEU A 407 -7.26 -17.41 15.03
C LEU A 407 -5.95 -18.21 14.88
N CYS A 408 -5.01 -18.05 15.81
CA CYS A 408 -3.73 -18.77 15.77
C CYS A 408 -3.93 -20.30 15.78
N ARG A 409 -4.90 -20.81 16.54
CA ARG A 409 -5.26 -22.25 16.47
C ARG A 409 -5.76 -22.62 15.08
N ALA A 410 -6.67 -21.84 14.50
CA ALA A 410 -7.20 -22.10 13.16
C ALA A 410 -6.12 -22.10 12.09
N LEU A 411 -5.13 -21.17 12.14
CA LEU A 411 -4.03 -21.10 11.19
C LEU A 411 -3.07 -22.30 11.28
N GLN A 412 -2.92 -22.90 12.47
CA GLN A 412 -2.05 -24.07 12.73
C GLN A 412 -2.72 -25.41 12.47
N GLU A 413 -4.03 -25.46 12.33
CA GLU A 413 -4.76 -26.68 11.99
C GLU A 413 -4.29 -27.15 10.59
N LYS A 414 -3.94 -28.45 10.47
CA LYS A 414 -3.56 -29.03 9.16
C LYS A 414 -4.82 -29.14 8.30
N SER A 415 -4.68 -28.84 7.02
CA SER A 415 -5.68 -29.23 6.02
C SER A 415 -5.91 -30.73 6.07
N THR A 416 -7.14 -31.17 6.18
CA THR A 416 -7.55 -32.57 6.31
C THR A 416 -7.59 -33.27 4.95
#